data_f2a0f12fd8fdd672c46dc0f172ad7c66
#
_entry.id   f2a0f12fd8fdd672c46dc0f172ad7c66
#
_cell.length_a   1.000
_cell.length_b   1.000
_cell.length_c   1.000
_cell.angle_alpha   90.00
_cell.angle_beta   90.00
_cell.angle_gamma   90.00
#
_symmetry.space_group_name_H-M   'P 1'
#
loop_
_entity.id
_entity.type
_entity.pdbx_description
1 polymer ?
#
loop_
_entity_poly.entity_id
_entity_poly.type
_entity_poly.pdbx_seq_one_letter_code
_entity_poly.pdbx_strand_id
1 'polypeptide(L)'
;EKIGFYESPDLKNWKYTGGFITQQIGLIECPDLYMMRADDGTAKWVLGASANGKPAGKPNTYAYWTGNFDGKEFSADQEEPQWLDYGFDWYGGVTFEDGNSEDPLTKRYALAWMNNWDYPNETPTLKNGFNGTDSIVREIRLQQQDGGTYSLVSEPIEALNQLTSSTDSIEHKQ
;
A
#
# COMPACT_ATOMS: atom_id res chain seq x y z
N GLU A 1 -6.29 4.23 16.73
CA GLU A 1 -5.20 3.30 16.36
C GLU A 1 -3.87 4.03 16.40
N LYS A 2 -2.78 3.30 16.61
CA LYS A 2 -1.43 3.86 16.72
C LYS A 2 -0.43 2.98 16.00
N ILE A 3 0.42 3.62 15.17
CA ILE A 3 1.63 3.02 14.62
C ILE A 3 2.80 3.57 15.43
N GLY A 4 3.55 2.69 16.12
CA GLY A 4 4.70 3.08 16.93
C GLY A 4 6.01 3.01 16.13
N PHE A 5 6.86 4.02 16.31
CA PHE A 5 8.22 4.04 15.77
C PHE A 5 9.22 3.69 16.85
N TYR A 6 10.19 2.86 16.47
CA TYR A 6 11.26 2.41 17.36
C TYR A 6 12.59 2.51 16.64
N GLU A 7 13.63 2.86 17.35
CA GLU A 7 15.00 2.84 16.88
C GLU A 7 15.84 1.78 17.60
N SER A 8 16.82 1.21 16.91
CA SER A 8 17.77 0.28 17.53
C SER A 8 19.14 0.42 16.87
N PRO A 9 20.23 0.54 17.64
CA PRO A 9 21.60 0.56 17.11
C PRO A 9 22.12 -0.83 16.76
N ASP A 10 21.48 -1.92 17.24
CA ASP A 10 22.00 -3.29 17.18
C ASP A 10 20.96 -4.35 16.81
N LEU A 11 19.72 -3.93 16.46
CA LEU A 11 18.56 -4.78 16.17
C LEU A 11 18.14 -5.72 17.32
N LYS A 12 18.62 -5.48 18.53
CA LYS A 12 18.31 -6.24 19.75
C LYS A 12 17.67 -5.38 20.83
N ASN A 13 18.19 -4.18 21.01
CA ASN A 13 17.71 -3.22 21.98
C ASN A 13 16.92 -2.12 21.25
N TRP A 14 15.63 -2.07 21.51
CA TRP A 14 14.72 -1.15 20.81
C TRP A 14 14.20 -0.08 21.76
N LYS A 15 14.24 1.16 21.31
CA LYS A 15 13.72 2.32 22.02
C LYS A 15 12.59 2.95 21.24
N TYR A 16 11.46 3.13 21.91
CA TYR A 16 10.33 3.89 21.33
C TYR A 16 10.74 5.35 21.13
N THR A 17 10.52 5.88 19.94
CA THR A 17 10.86 7.25 19.57
C THR A 17 9.65 8.13 19.38
N GLY A 18 8.55 7.60 18.89
CA GLY A 18 7.34 8.33 18.59
C GLY A 18 6.27 7.45 17.96
N GLY A 19 5.26 8.04 17.39
CA GLY A 19 4.23 7.28 16.68
C GLY A 19 3.25 8.17 15.96
N PHE A 20 2.48 7.52 15.09
CA PHE A 20 1.39 8.12 14.34
C PHE A 20 0.06 7.61 14.89
N ILE A 21 -0.86 8.53 15.12
CA ILE A 21 -2.21 8.23 15.60
C ILE A 21 -3.19 8.60 14.50
N THR A 22 -4.00 7.65 14.11
CA THR A 22 -5.12 7.83 13.20
C THR A 22 -6.42 7.37 13.84
N GLN A 23 -7.53 7.83 13.35
CA GLN A 23 -8.85 7.58 13.92
C GLN A 23 -9.76 6.91 12.89
N GLN A 24 -10.70 6.09 13.39
CA GLN A 24 -11.87 5.60 12.65
C GLN A 24 -11.59 4.74 11.41
N ILE A 25 -10.43 4.11 11.30
CA ILE A 25 -10.14 3.16 10.21
C ILE A 25 -10.05 1.70 10.69
N GLY A 26 -10.40 1.45 11.94
CA GLY A 26 -10.40 0.12 12.55
C GLY A 26 -9.00 -0.40 12.89
N LEU A 27 -8.86 -1.72 12.97
CA LEU A 27 -7.59 -2.36 13.25
C LEU A 27 -6.57 -2.07 12.13
N ILE A 28 -5.32 -1.84 12.52
CA ILE A 28 -4.20 -1.58 11.61
C ILE A 28 -3.20 -2.73 11.73
N GLU A 29 -2.74 -3.24 10.60
CA GLU A 29 -1.73 -4.29 10.49
C GLU A 29 -0.73 -3.97 9.36
N CYS A 30 0.43 -4.62 9.38
CA CYS A 30 1.44 -4.53 8.32
C CYS A 30 1.81 -3.08 7.97
N PRO A 31 2.22 -2.23 8.93
CA PRO A 31 2.64 -0.86 8.61
C PRO A 31 3.91 -0.86 7.77
N ASP A 32 3.94 0.06 6.81
CA ASP A 32 5.06 0.25 5.88
C ASP A 32 5.38 1.75 5.79
N LEU A 33 6.66 2.12 5.94
CA LEU A 33 7.12 3.51 5.90
C LEU A 33 8.27 3.64 4.91
N TYR A 34 8.05 4.42 3.86
CA TYR A 34 9.02 4.56 2.77
C TYR A 34 8.97 5.95 2.15
N MET A 35 10.05 6.32 1.46
CA MET A 35 10.12 7.57 0.71
C MET A 35 9.87 7.30 -0.78
N MET A 36 9.13 8.20 -1.42
CA MET A 36 8.95 8.22 -2.87
C MET A 36 9.17 9.62 -3.43
N ARG A 37 9.60 9.66 -4.70
CA ARG A 37 9.70 10.89 -5.49
C ARG A 37 8.52 10.93 -6.46
N ALA A 38 7.74 12.00 -6.38
CA ALA A 38 6.63 12.25 -7.28
C ALA A 38 7.11 12.68 -8.68
N ASP A 39 6.19 12.71 -9.62
CA ASP A 39 6.39 13.11 -11.01
C ASP A 39 6.87 14.57 -11.18
N ASP A 40 6.57 15.45 -10.21
CA ASP A 40 7.07 16.82 -10.15
C ASP A 40 8.47 16.96 -9.51
N GLY A 41 9.09 15.84 -9.11
CA GLY A 41 10.40 15.78 -8.45
C GLY A 41 10.36 15.92 -6.93
N THR A 42 9.20 16.19 -6.33
CA THR A 42 9.06 16.32 -4.88
C THR A 42 9.18 14.96 -4.19
N ALA A 43 10.02 14.87 -3.17
CA ALA A 43 10.10 13.68 -2.34
C ALA A 43 9.14 13.77 -1.15
N LYS A 44 8.40 12.69 -0.90
CA LYS A 44 7.48 12.53 0.22
C LYS A 44 7.71 11.20 0.92
N TRP A 45 7.54 11.20 2.23
CA TRP A 45 7.34 9.97 2.97
C TRP A 45 5.91 9.48 2.79
N VAL A 46 5.76 8.18 2.68
CA VAL A 46 4.48 7.49 2.64
C VAL A 46 4.42 6.54 3.82
N LEU A 47 3.40 6.67 4.64
CA LEU A 47 3.07 5.73 5.70
C LEU A 47 1.82 4.98 5.29
N GLY A 48 1.94 3.68 5.07
CA GLY A 48 0.83 2.82 4.69
C GLY A 48 0.58 1.73 5.71
N ALA A 49 -0.60 1.18 5.72
CA ALA A 49 -0.95 0.01 6.53
C ALA A 49 -2.21 -0.66 6.02
N SER A 50 -2.31 -1.96 6.21
CA SER A 50 -3.57 -2.67 6.05
C SER A 50 -4.52 -2.29 7.17
N ALA A 51 -5.76 -1.96 6.83
CA ALA A 51 -6.74 -1.46 7.78
C ALA A 51 -8.09 -2.16 7.62
N ASN A 52 -8.74 -2.44 8.75
CA ASN A 52 -10.16 -2.79 8.74
C ASN A 52 -10.98 -1.52 8.52
N GLY A 53 -11.22 -1.18 7.27
CA GLY A 53 -11.80 0.10 6.86
C GLY A 53 -13.28 0.30 7.20
N LYS A 54 -13.97 -0.65 7.82
CA LYS A 54 -15.41 -0.58 8.11
C LYS A 54 -15.85 0.72 8.81
N PRO A 55 -15.13 1.24 9.82
CA PRO A 55 -15.51 2.51 10.44
C PRO A 55 -15.48 3.70 9.48
N ALA A 56 -14.65 3.62 8.42
CA ALA A 56 -14.56 4.61 7.35
C ALA A 56 -15.44 4.29 6.14
N GLY A 57 -16.34 3.29 6.24
CA GLY A 57 -17.19 2.84 5.13
C GLY A 57 -16.41 2.16 4.00
N LYS A 58 -15.24 1.58 4.30
CA LYS A 58 -14.35 0.86 3.39
C LYS A 58 -14.30 -0.62 3.75
N PRO A 59 -13.92 -1.50 2.80
CA PRO A 59 -13.60 -2.89 3.12
C PRO A 59 -12.30 -3.00 3.95
N ASN A 60 -11.88 -4.21 4.28
CA ASN A 60 -10.53 -4.48 4.75
C ASN A 60 -9.56 -4.28 3.57
N THR A 61 -8.75 -3.22 3.61
CA THR A 61 -7.89 -2.81 2.51
C THR A 61 -6.67 -2.02 3.02
N TYR A 62 -5.99 -1.29 2.16
CA TYR A 62 -4.76 -0.58 2.48
C TYR A 62 -4.99 0.94 2.53
N ALA A 63 -4.81 1.51 3.72
CA ALA A 63 -4.83 2.95 3.96
C ALA A 63 -3.41 3.52 3.88
N TYR A 64 -3.24 4.76 3.40
CA TYR A 64 -1.94 5.43 3.42
C TYR A 64 -2.08 6.94 3.59
N TRP A 65 -0.98 7.55 4.03
CA TRP A 65 -0.79 9.00 4.14
C TRP A 65 0.51 9.39 3.46
N THR A 66 0.51 10.52 2.78
CA THR A 66 1.74 11.21 2.40
C THR A 66 2.12 12.23 3.46
N GLY A 67 3.41 12.53 3.59
CA GLY A 67 3.86 13.46 4.62
C GLY A 67 5.36 13.57 4.74
N ASN A 68 5.80 13.90 5.96
CA ASN A 68 7.20 14.02 6.34
C ASN A 68 7.50 13.12 7.55
N PHE A 69 8.69 12.55 7.58
CA PHE A 69 9.19 11.77 8.70
C PHE A 69 10.59 12.27 9.08
N ASP A 70 10.76 12.63 10.35
CA ASP A 70 12.02 13.19 10.87
C ASP A 70 12.94 12.15 11.54
N GLY A 71 12.58 10.87 11.44
CA GLY A 71 13.24 9.76 12.11
C GLY A 71 12.59 9.36 13.45
N LYS A 72 11.58 10.12 13.91
CA LYS A 72 10.88 9.87 15.18
C LYS A 72 9.37 9.96 15.05
N GLU A 73 8.90 10.96 14.32
CA GLU A 73 7.49 11.25 14.15
C GLU A 73 7.15 11.39 12.67
N PHE A 74 5.97 10.91 12.30
CA PHE A 74 5.39 11.10 10.98
C PHE A 74 4.32 12.19 11.06
N SER A 75 4.49 13.22 10.23
CA SER A 75 3.54 14.32 10.06
C SER A 75 2.84 14.18 8.72
N ALA A 76 1.58 13.76 8.74
CA ALA A 76 0.77 13.59 7.53
C ALA A 76 0.41 14.94 6.90
N ASP A 77 0.39 15.00 5.56
CA ASP A 77 -0.09 16.18 4.82
C ASP A 77 -1.60 16.39 4.99
N GLN A 78 -2.34 15.31 5.29
CA GLN A 78 -3.78 15.31 5.52
C GLN A 78 -4.13 14.41 6.70
N GLU A 79 -5.17 14.75 7.46
CA GLU A 79 -5.63 13.95 8.59
C GLU A 79 -6.24 12.61 8.11
N GLU A 80 -7.10 12.69 7.09
CA GLU A 80 -7.78 11.52 6.54
C GLU A 80 -6.83 10.70 5.66
N PRO A 81 -6.92 9.37 5.73
CA PRO A 81 -6.13 8.49 4.85
C PRO A 81 -6.64 8.53 3.42
N GLN A 82 -5.73 8.25 2.51
CA GLN A 82 -6.04 7.80 1.17
C GLN A 82 -6.09 6.27 1.14
N TRP A 83 -6.68 5.69 0.11
CA TRP A 83 -6.86 4.25 -0.03
C TRP A 83 -6.23 3.78 -1.34
N LEU A 84 -5.37 2.75 -1.26
CA LEU A 84 -4.65 2.25 -2.42
C LEU A 84 -5.50 1.30 -3.27
N ASP A 85 -6.41 0.57 -2.65
CA ASP A 85 -7.31 -0.36 -3.31
C ASP A 85 -8.75 -0.15 -2.82
N TYR A 86 -9.71 -0.28 -3.72
CA TYR A 86 -11.14 -0.12 -3.45
C TYR A 86 -11.91 -1.44 -3.59
N GLY A 87 -11.22 -2.53 -3.89
CA GLY A 87 -11.79 -3.87 -3.94
C GLY A 87 -11.90 -4.51 -2.56
N PHE A 88 -12.48 -5.70 -2.53
CA PHE A 88 -12.67 -6.45 -1.28
C PHE A 88 -11.48 -7.36 -0.93
N ASP A 89 -10.60 -7.66 -1.88
CA ASP A 89 -9.57 -8.68 -1.75
C ASP A 89 -8.18 -8.14 -2.05
N TRP A 90 -7.70 -7.21 -1.23
CA TRP A 90 -6.34 -6.69 -1.26
C TRP A 90 -5.89 -6.28 0.15
N TYR A 91 -5.47 -7.25 0.96
CA TYR A 91 -5.11 -7.06 2.36
C TYR A 91 -3.70 -7.60 2.67
N GLY A 92 -3.11 -7.17 3.79
CA GLY A 92 -1.74 -7.53 4.15
C GLY A 92 -0.71 -6.97 3.15
N GLY A 93 -1.02 -5.85 2.51
CA GLY A 93 -0.18 -5.25 1.48
C GLY A 93 1.21 -4.91 1.99
N VAL A 94 2.23 -5.28 1.21
CA VAL A 94 3.63 -4.94 1.43
C VAL A 94 4.21 -4.29 0.20
N THR A 95 5.17 -3.38 0.40
CA THR A 95 5.87 -2.73 -0.71
C THR A 95 7.38 -2.98 -0.63
N PHE A 96 8.05 -2.97 -1.77
CA PHE A 96 9.49 -3.15 -1.86
C PHE A 96 10.08 -2.36 -3.02
N GLU A 97 11.35 -2.02 -2.88
CA GLU A 97 12.10 -1.23 -3.85
C GLU A 97 12.45 -2.04 -5.09
N ASP A 98 12.63 -1.36 -6.22
CA ASP A 98 13.31 -1.93 -7.38
C ASP A 98 14.82 -1.85 -7.15
N GLY A 99 15.40 -2.97 -6.73
CA GLY A 99 16.84 -3.06 -6.47
C GLY A 99 17.74 -2.85 -7.70
N ASN A 100 17.16 -2.80 -8.90
CA ASN A 100 17.87 -2.53 -10.15
C ASN A 100 17.63 -1.11 -10.68
N SER A 101 16.82 -0.31 -10.00
CA SER A 101 16.54 1.06 -10.42
C SER A 101 17.72 1.99 -10.14
N GLU A 102 18.04 2.87 -11.08
CA GLU A 102 18.99 3.96 -10.86
C GLU A 102 18.47 5.01 -9.87
N ASP A 103 17.16 5.19 -9.80
CA ASP A 103 16.49 5.99 -8.77
C ASP A 103 15.37 5.17 -8.10
N PRO A 104 15.67 4.53 -6.95
CA PRO A 104 14.73 3.67 -6.26
C PRO A 104 13.53 4.41 -5.65
N LEU A 105 13.56 5.74 -5.64
CA LEU A 105 12.46 6.54 -5.10
C LEU A 105 11.31 6.74 -6.09
N THR A 106 11.53 6.51 -7.39
CA THR A 106 10.53 6.82 -8.42
C THR A 106 9.38 5.82 -8.49
N LYS A 107 9.63 4.58 -8.05
CA LYS A 107 8.63 3.52 -8.03
C LYS A 107 8.92 2.48 -6.97
N ARG A 108 7.89 1.78 -6.55
CA ARG A 108 7.95 0.58 -5.71
C ARG A 108 7.06 -0.50 -6.31
N TYR A 109 7.28 -1.73 -5.90
CA TYR A 109 6.38 -2.83 -6.20
C TYR A 109 5.55 -3.18 -4.99
N ALA A 110 4.31 -3.63 -5.20
CA ALA A 110 3.40 -4.03 -4.15
C ALA A 110 2.76 -5.39 -4.44
N LEU A 111 2.53 -6.11 -3.38
CA LEU A 111 1.85 -7.41 -3.36
C LEU A 111 0.95 -7.48 -2.14
N ALA A 112 -0.18 -8.15 -2.26
CA ALA A 112 -1.11 -8.35 -1.16
C ALA A 112 -1.85 -9.69 -1.25
N TRP A 113 -2.41 -10.11 -0.15
CA TRP A 113 -3.28 -11.26 -0.07
C TRP A 113 -4.64 -10.95 -0.73
N MET A 114 -5.00 -11.75 -1.74
CA MET A 114 -6.30 -11.65 -2.42
C MET A 114 -7.36 -12.42 -1.65
N ASN A 115 -7.70 -11.91 -0.48
CA ASN A 115 -8.75 -12.43 0.37
C ASN A 115 -9.17 -11.36 1.39
N ASN A 116 -10.08 -11.70 2.28
CA ASN A 116 -10.62 -10.81 3.28
C ASN A 116 -10.89 -11.54 4.59
N TRP A 117 -10.62 -10.89 5.71
CA TRP A 117 -10.91 -11.43 7.04
C TRP A 117 -12.41 -11.62 7.32
N ASP A 118 -13.27 -11.01 6.54
CA ASP A 118 -14.73 -11.22 6.67
C ASP A 118 -15.17 -12.60 6.16
N TYR A 119 -14.39 -13.22 5.23
CA TYR A 119 -14.67 -14.53 4.65
C TYR A 119 -13.38 -15.33 4.35
N PRO A 120 -12.47 -15.47 5.32
CA PRO A 120 -11.11 -15.99 5.05
C PRO A 120 -11.08 -17.45 4.58
N ASN A 121 -12.14 -18.20 4.77
CA ASN A 121 -12.25 -19.61 4.45
C ASN A 121 -13.28 -19.90 3.33
N GLU A 122 -13.69 -18.91 2.56
CA GLU A 122 -14.69 -19.05 1.51
C GLU A 122 -14.10 -19.00 0.09
N THR A 123 -12.78 -19.21 -0.03
CA THR A 123 -12.10 -19.18 -1.32
C THR A 123 -12.31 -20.49 -2.11
N PRO A 124 -12.40 -20.42 -3.45
CA PRO A 124 -12.53 -21.63 -4.27
C PRO A 124 -11.30 -22.55 -4.20
N THR A 125 -10.16 -22.05 -3.75
CA THR A 125 -8.89 -22.78 -3.65
C THR A 125 -8.86 -23.83 -2.55
N LEU A 126 -9.76 -23.76 -1.57
CA LEU A 126 -9.88 -24.78 -0.50
C LEU A 126 -10.07 -26.20 -1.06
N LYS A 127 -10.80 -26.35 -2.17
CA LYS A 127 -10.99 -27.64 -2.84
C LYS A 127 -9.70 -28.22 -3.42
N ASN A 128 -8.68 -27.37 -3.60
CA ASN A 128 -7.35 -27.75 -4.15
C ASN A 128 -6.33 -27.97 -3.05
N GLY A 129 -6.70 -27.89 -1.77
CA GLY A 129 -5.85 -28.12 -0.63
C GLY A 129 -5.02 -26.90 -0.16
N PHE A 130 -5.36 -25.70 -0.61
CA PHE A 130 -4.75 -24.45 -0.13
C PHE A 130 -5.82 -23.35 0.02
N ASN A 131 -5.49 -22.27 0.73
CA ASN A 131 -6.42 -21.18 1.00
C ASN A 131 -5.87 -19.84 0.52
N GLY A 132 -6.59 -19.21 -0.40
CA GLY A 132 -6.26 -17.90 -0.94
C GLY A 132 -5.22 -17.91 -2.05
N THR A 133 -4.81 -16.72 -2.43
CA THR A 133 -3.76 -16.46 -3.41
C THR A 133 -3.21 -15.05 -3.18
N ASP A 134 -2.02 -14.79 -3.68
CA ASP A 134 -1.48 -13.42 -3.73
C ASP A 134 -1.99 -12.68 -4.97
N SER A 135 -1.99 -11.36 -4.89
CA SER A 135 -2.31 -10.50 -6.02
C SER A 135 -1.22 -10.60 -7.11
N ILE A 136 -1.54 -10.16 -8.31
CA ILE A 136 -0.48 -9.80 -9.24
C ILE A 136 0.36 -8.69 -8.62
N VAL A 137 1.65 -8.64 -8.99
CA VAL A 137 2.53 -7.55 -8.57
C VAL A 137 2.06 -6.26 -9.24
N ARG A 138 1.96 -5.20 -8.46
CA ARG A 138 1.63 -3.85 -8.93
C ARG A 138 2.85 -2.95 -8.83
N GLU A 139 3.03 -2.09 -9.79
CA GLU A 139 3.94 -0.97 -9.71
C GLU A 139 3.21 0.22 -9.08
N ILE A 140 3.84 0.84 -8.07
CA ILE A 140 3.30 2.01 -7.37
C ILE A 140 4.20 3.19 -7.66
N ARG A 141 3.60 4.31 -8.05
CA ARG A 141 4.25 5.61 -8.24
C ARG A 141 3.54 6.68 -7.42
N LEU A 142 4.27 7.71 -7.04
CA LEU A 142 3.70 8.90 -6.41
C LEU A 142 3.44 9.95 -7.48
N GLN A 143 2.24 10.52 -7.49
CA GLN A 143 1.82 11.52 -8.46
C GLN A 143 1.27 12.76 -7.76
N GLN A 144 1.67 13.94 -8.23
CA GLN A 144 1.03 15.18 -7.82
C GLN A 144 -0.37 15.27 -8.40
N GLN A 145 -1.32 15.67 -7.57
CA GLN A 145 -2.71 15.89 -7.95
C GLN A 145 -3.02 17.39 -8.09
N ASP A 146 -4.13 17.70 -8.75
CA ASP A 146 -4.65 19.05 -8.78
C ASP A 146 -4.81 19.59 -7.34
N GLY A 147 -4.33 20.81 -7.11
CA GLY A 147 -4.34 21.42 -5.77
C GLY A 147 -3.11 21.15 -4.90
N GLY A 148 -2.08 20.46 -5.44
CA GLY A 148 -0.77 20.28 -4.78
C GLY A 148 -0.73 19.16 -3.75
N THR A 149 -1.71 18.28 -3.72
CA THR A 149 -1.68 17.04 -2.93
C THR A 149 -0.98 15.92 -3.70
N TYR A 150 -0.65 14.83 -3.02
CA TYR A 150 0.04 13.67 -3.61
C TYR A 150 -0.75 12.40 -3.38
N SER A 151 -0.81 11.54 -4.41
CA SER A 151 -1.49 10.25 -4.34
C SER A 151 -0.66 9.14 -4.95
N LEU A 152 -0.80 7.93 -4.43
CA LEU A 152 -0.23 6.74 -5.04
C LEU A 152 -1.07 6.32 -6.24
N VAL A 153 -0.40 6.05 -7.34
CA VAL A 153 -0.97 5.39 -8.52
C VAL A 153 -0.48 3.95 -8.52
N SER A 154 -1.38 3.01 -8.77
CA SER A 154 -1.10 1.57 -8.74
C SER A 154 -1.53 0.92 -10.04
N GLU A 155 -0.59 0.28 -10.73
CA GLU A 155 -0.82 -0.38 -12.01
C GLU A 155 -0.21 -1.79 -12.00
N PRO A 156 -0.76 -2.76 -12.75
CA PRO A 156 -0.09 -4.03 -12.99
C PRO A 156 1.30 -3.81 -13.59
N ILE A 157 2.31 -4.59 -13.17
CA ILE A 157 3.65 -4.45 -13.74
C ILE A 157 3.66 -4.77 -15.24
N GLU A 158 4.46 -4.01 -15.99
CA GLU A 158 4.59 -4.17 -17.44
C GLU A 158 5.07 -5.58 -17.84
N ALA A 159 5.87 -6.23 -17.01
CA ALA A 159 6.37 -7.58 -17.25
C ALA A 159 5.26 -8.62 -17.46
N LEU A 160 4.04 -8.38 -16.99
CA LEU A 160 2.89 -9.24 -17.25
C LEU A 160 2.54 -9.32 -18.74
N ASN A 161 2.84 -8.29 -19.51
CA ASN A 161 2.61 -8.27 -20.96
C ASN A 161 3.40 -9.38 -21.69
N GLN A 162 4.54 -9.82 -21.12
CA GLN A 162 5.34 -10.91 -21.67
C GLN A 162 4.66 -12.27 -21.54
N LEU A 163 3.67 -12.40 -20.65
CA LEU A 163 2.89 -13.62 -20.46
C LEU A 163 1.62 -13.64 -21.34
N THR A 164 1.35 -12.56 -22.06
CA THR A 164 0.15 -12.42 -22.91
C THR A 164 0.41 -13.03 -24.27
N SER A 165 -0.37 -14.03 -24.63
CA SER A 165 -0.28 -14.71 -25.95
C SER A 165 -1.23 -14.07 -26.99
N SER A 166 -2.33 -13.45 -26.55
CA SER A 166 -3.28 -12.75 -27.40
C SER A 166 -4.02 -11.68 -26.61
N THR A 167 -4.47 -10.65 -27.27
CA THR A 167 -5.26 -9.56 -26.66
C THR A 167 -6.52 -9.33 -27.47
N ASP A 168 -7.66 -9.36 -26.81
CA ASP A 168 -8.96 -8.99 -27.37
C ASP A 168 -9.38 -7.63 -26.80
N SER A 169 -9.83 -6.73 -27.67
CA SER A 169 -10.36 -5.43 -27.27
C SER A 169 -11.88 -5.43 -27.32
N ILE A 170 -12.52 -5.03 -26.24
CA ILE A 170 -13.96 -4.80 -26.19
C ILE A 170 -14.22 -3.30 -26.20
N GLU A 171 -14.77 -2.79 -27.29
CA GLU A 171 -15.22 -1.40 -27.36
C GLU A 171 -16.61 -1.30 -26.75
N HIS A 172 -16.78 -0.44 -25.76
CA HIS A 172 -18.12 -0.04 -25.29
C HIS A 172 -18.78 0.78 -26.38
N LYS A 173 -19.74 0.19 -27.09
CA LYS A 173 -20.70 0.97 -27.86
C LYS A 173 -21.71 1.56 -26.89
N GLN A 174 -21.71 2.89 -26.79
CA GLN A 174 -22.79 3.65 -26.15
C GLN A 174 -24.08 3.55 -26.95
#